data_74686b4796bb95fee6dfade01e455a4a
#
_entry.id   74686b4796bb95fee6dfade01e455a4a
#
_cell.length_a   1.000
_cell.length_b   1.000
_cell.length_c   1.000
_cell.angle_alpha   90.00
_cell.angle_beta   90.00
_cell.angle_gamma   90.00
#
_symmetry.space_group_name_H-M   'P 1'
#
loop_
_entity.id
_entity.type
_entity.pdbx_description
1 polymer ?
#
loop_
_entity_poly.entity_id
_entity_poly.type
_entity_poly.pdbx_seq_one_letter_code
_entity_poly.pdbx_strand_id
1 'polypeptide(L)'
;MFTRIGAAAGKYFGRHILEGDIYYDNRMYHRYGAWADGDGAGLGIGGMNDYGDANVAVRFGDNFQDLSRTNFEIALRGGMFFDHSEWPDYGDKARQTALGARAKIARGFGRSRFSLEAGYELRSGQKSLEGSSQQLIHAALRYGFAGGVVRFDVGADYYRDRTEFEGEPSNLVKSENYVIPFAWLDFNLGTPGLKPFFEADGAVTPNDFRALTLENPYVASSTWLDKSSVDYNFRLGLGGSLWRSRFDYRVYAGVSVRDNHLFWTTYRSLSDDPAFSEVFQGVLVPVMARQTVTSFNGEIEFRPVSALKFDLDVHGYLYNDETDLKNGAPSFAGNVGVAYEGRKVSFGVKALMQGVRRWTVIDLSATTDASEPVCGPSFEAPFGVDLRVNFDWKVSGRVTLFAEGRNLVNRRLYEYPWYPELGANFTVGVKANF
;
A
#
# COMPACT_ATOMS: atom_id res chain seq x y z
N MET A 1 13.74 4.89 -11.13
CA MET A 1 13.10 5.79 -12.13
C MET A 1 11.68 5.35 -12.34
N PHE A 2 10.73 6.27 -12.46
CA PHE A 2 9.32 5.96 -12.69
C PHE A 2 8.81 6.78 -13.88
N THR A 3 8.13 6.14 -14.81
CA THR A 3 7.51 6.78 -15.96
C THR A 3 6.09 6.27 -16.13
N ARG A 4 5.11 7.18 -16.24
CA ARG A 4 3.71 6.84 -16.57
C ARG A 4 3.28 7.60 -17.82
N ILE A 5 2.70 6.88 -18.76
CA ILE A 5 2.06 7.44 -19.95
C ILE A 5 0.64 6.88 -19.99
N GLY A 6 -0.34 7.73 -20.18
CA GLY A 6 -1.73 7.28 -20.23
C GLY A 6 -2.68 8.31 -20.81
N ALA A 7 -3.88 7.85 -21.10
CA ALA A 7 -4.99 8.67 -21.54
C ALA A 7 -6.27 8.23 -20.84
N ALA A 8 -7.14 9.18 -20.53
CA ALA A 8 -8.46 8.93 -19.98
C ALA A 8 -9.48 9.79 -20.72
N ALA A 9 -10.66 9.23 -20.92
CA ALA A 9 -11.79 9.92 -21.56
C ALA A 9 -13.09 9.52 -20.89
N GLY A 10 -14.05 10.46 -20.86
CA GLY A 10 -15.38 10.19 -20.34
C GLY A 10 -16.44 10.95 -21.13
N LYS A 11 -17.64 10.36 -21.20
CA LYS A 11 -18.81 10.96 -21.84
C LYS A 11 -20.08 10.68 -21.05
N TYR A 12 -20.87 11.72 -20.84
CA TYR A 12 -22.18 11.61 -20.24
C TYR A 12 -23.25 11.23 -21.26
N PHE A 13 -24.10 10.29 -20.86
CA PHE A 13 -25.30 9.87 -21.56
C PHE A 13 -26.52 10.07 -20.65
N GLY A 14 -27.06 11.28 -20.65
CA GLY A 14 -28.03 11.68 -19.66
C GLY A 14 -27.42 11.69 -18.27
N ARG A 15 -27.90 10.81 -17.38
CA ARG A 15 -27.36 10.65 -16.01
C ARG A 15 -26.19 9.65 -15.90
N HIS A 16 -26.01 8.84 -16.92
CA HIS A 16 -24.97 7.82 -16.94
C HIS A 16 -23.69 8.38 -17.50
N ILE A 17 -22.58 7.88 -17.02
CA ILE A 17 -21.25 8.21 -17.52
C ILE A 17 -20.57 6.95 -18.04
N LEU A 18 -19.96 7.05 -19.20
CA LEU A 18 -18.98 6.09 -19.69
C LEU A 18 -17.59 6.71 -19.55
N GLU A 19 -16.75 6.06 -18.79
CA GLU A 19 -15.36 6.46 -18.60
C GLU A 19 -14.44 5.32 -19.03
N GLY A 20 -13.31 5.67 -19.58
CA GLY A 20 -12.27 4.71 -19.91
C GLY A 20 -10.90 5.33 -19.72
N ASP A 21 -9.97 4.54 -19.27
CA ASP A 21 -8.57 4.90 -19.14
C ASP A 21 -7.67 3.76 -19.62
N ILE A 22 -6.52 4.16 -20.11
CA ILE A 22 -5.42 3.28 -20.47
C ILE A 22 -4.13 3.93 -20.01
N TYR A 23 -3.27 3.16 -19.37
CA TYR A 23 -1.95 3.63 -18.99
C TYR A 23 -0.89 2.53 -19.05
N TYR A 24 0.34 2.96 -19.21
CA TYR A 24 1.53 2.15 -19.08
C TYR A 24 2.46 2.79 -18.07
N ASP A 25 2.87 2.01 -17.06
CA ASP A 25 3.87 2.37 -16.06
C ASP A 25 5.15 1.59 -16.32
N ASN A 26 6.29 2.28 -16.26
CA ASN A 26 7.59 1.64 -16.15
C ASN A 26 8.26 2.08 -14.86
N ARG A 27 8.78 1.10 -14.10
CA ARG A 27 9.43 1.31 -12.80
C ARG A 27 10.75 0.59 -12.77
N MET A 28 11.82 1.36 -12.52
CA MET A 28 13.19 0.87 -12.50
C MET A 28 13.80 1.14 -11.13
N TYR A 29 14.38 0.10 -10.52
CA TYR A 29 14.99 0.14 -9.19
C TYR A 29 16.38 -0.48 -9.25
N HIS A 30 17.40 0.18 -8.71
CA HIS A 30 18.72 -0.41 -8.56
C HIS A 30 18.76 -1.32 -7.35
N ARG A 31 19.28 -2.53 -7.53
CA ARG A 31 19.59 -3.44 -6.45
C ARG A 31 20.95 -3.09 -5.89
N TYR A 32 21.03 -3.00 -4.57
CA TYR A 32 22.28 -2.88 -3.85
C TYR A 32 22.62 -4.26 -3.28
N GLY A 33 23.85 -4.69 -3.43
CA GLY A 33 24.32 -5.97 -2.92
C GLY A 33 25.58 -6.41 -3.64
N ALA A 34 26.36 -7.26 -3.00
CA ALA A 34 27.49 -7.92 -3.62
C ALA A 34 26.99 -9.24 -4.23
N TRP A 35 27.21 -9.42 -5.52
CA TRP A 35 26.98 -10.67 -6.23
C TRP A 35 28.35 -11.30 -6.51
N ALA A 36 28.52 -12.56 -6.15
CA ALA A 36 29.63 -13.33 -6.67
C ALA A 36 29.32 -13.62 -8.14
N ASP A 37 30.07 -13.04 -9.06
CA ASP A 37 30.08 -13.51 -10.45
C ASP A 37 30.52 -14.96 -10.44
N GLY A 38 29.88 -15.82 -11.26
CA GLY A 38 30.17 -17.25 -11.33
C GLY A 38 31.64 -17.62 -11.55
N ASP A 39 32.47 -16.66 -11.93
CA ASP A 39 33.91 -16.82 -12.13
C ASP A 39 34.76 -16.38 -10.92
N GLY A 40 34.12 -15.98 -9.81
CA GLY A 40 34.82 -15.60 -8.57
C GLY A 40 35.66 -14.31 -8.66
N ALA A 41 35.55 -13.54 -9.73
CA ALA A 41 36.48 -12.44 -10.03
C ALA A 41 35.92 -11.03 -9.79
N GLY A 42 34.67 -10.87 -9.37
CA GLY A 42 34.10 -9.55 -9.16
C GLY A 42 32.89 -9.53 -8.24
N LEU A 43 32.82 -8.57 -7.35
CA LEU A 43 31.57 -8.15 -6.71
C LEU A 43 30.76 -7.37 -7.75
N GLY A 44 29.89 -8.04 -8.50
CA GLY A 44 28.96 -7.38 -9.39
C GLY A 44 28.04 -6.46 -8.58
N ILE A 45 28.20 -5.15 -8.73
CA ILE A 45 27.30 -4.18 -8.11
C ILE A 45 26.00 -4.19 -8.89
N GLY A 46 24.95 -4.74 -8.29
CA GLY A 46 23.57 -4.47 -8.53
C GLY A 46 23.07 -4.51 -9.98
N GLY A 47 22.35 -5.54 -10.33
CA GLY A 47 21.43 -5.51 -11.46
C GLY A 47 20.29 -4.50 -11.22
N MET A 48 19.47 -4.30 -12.21
CA MET A 48 18.33 -3.40 -12.16
C MET A 48 17.02 -4.22 -12.20
N ASN A 49 16.10 -3.92 -11.29
CA ASN A 49 14.73 -4.37 -11.42
C ASN A 49 13.99 -3.40 -12.32
N ASP A 50 13.38 -3.91 -13.36
CA ASP A 50 12.64 -3.15 -14.36
C ASP A 50 11.27 -3.82 -14.59
N TYR A 51 10.21 -3.10 -14.25
CA TYR A 51 8.85 -3.60 -14.31
C TYR A 51 8.00 -2.73 -15.21
N GLY A 52 7.34 -3.36 -16.19
CA GLY A 52 6.33 -2.75 -17.03
C GLY A 52 4.92 -3.16 -16.57
N ASP A 53 3.97 -2.23 -16.53
CA ASP A 53 2.59 -2.44 -16.08
C ASP A 53 1.62 -1.71 -17.04
N ALA A 54 0.98 -2.44 -17.94
CA ALA A 54 -0.01 -1.94 -18.88
C ALA A 54 -1.42 -2.23 -18.37
N ASN A 55 -2.27 -1.23 -18.31
CA ASN A 55 -3.62 -1.34 -17.76
C ASN A 55 -4.64 -0.63 -18.63
N VAL A 56 -5.84 -1.20 -18.68
CA VAL A 56 -7.04 -0.61 -19.29
C VAL A 56 -8.21 -0.79 -18.34
N ALA A 57 -9.00 0.25 -18.14
CA ALA A 57 -10.25 0.17 -17.40
C ALA A 57 -11.38 0.88 -18.16
N VAL A 58 -12.59 0.33 -18.05
CA VAL A 58 -13.81 0.93 -18.58
C VAL A 58 -14.87 0.86 -17.50
N ARG A 59 -15.55 1.97 -17.25
CA ARG A 59 -16.65 2.09 -16.30
C ARG A 59 -17.87 2.68 -16.98
N PHE A 60 -19.03 2.06 -16.77
CA PHE A 60 -20.32 2.58 -17.20
C PHE A 60 -21.31 2.55 -16.04
N GLY A 61 -21.99 3.65 -15.78
CA GLY A 61 -23.01 3.69 -14.74
C GLY A 61 -23.36 5.10 -14.27
N ASP A 62 -23.96 5.17 -13.11
CA ASP A 62 -24.34 6.40 -12.41
C ASP A 62 -23.21 6.94 -11.55
N ASN A 63 -23.29 8.21 -11.14
CA ASN A 63 -22.34 8.84 -10.22
C ASN A 63 -22.73 8.70 -8.73
N PHE A 64 -23.82 8.00 -8.41
CA PHE A 64 -24.34 7.77 -7.04
C PHE A 64 -24.64 9.05 -6.23
N GLN A 65 -24.81 10.20 -6.86
CA GLN A 65 -25.14 11.45 -6.17
C GLN A 65 -26.59 11.50 -5.71
N ASP A 66 -27.51 10.96 -6.52
CA ASP A 66 -28.94 10.90 -6.21
C ASP A 66 -29.37 9.47 -5.88
N LEU A 67 -29.32 9.13 -4.61
CA LEU A 67 -29.74 7.80 -4.12
C LEU A 67 -31.26 7.65 -3.97
N SER A 68 -32.09 8.69 -4.21
CA SER A 68 -33.56 8.55 -4.20
C SER A 68 -34.07 7.56 -5.24
N ARG A 69 -33.26 7.24 -6.21
CA ARG A 69 -33.49 6.25 -7.27
C ARG A 69 -32.41 5.17 -7.25
N THR A 70 -32.65 4.11 -8.01
CA THR A 70 -31.65 3.05 -8.19
C THR A 70 -30.51 3.58 -9.07
N ASN A 71 -29.29 3.46 -8.55
CA ASN A 71 -28.04 3.72 -9.26
C ASN A 71 -27.30 2.40 -9.48
N PHE A 72 -26.60 2.30 -10.60
CA PHE A 72 -25.78 1.14 -10.91
C PHE A 72 -24.43 1.55 -11.50
N GLU A 73 -23.47 0.66 -11.40
CA GLU A 73 -22.15 0.77 -12.02
C GLU A 73 -21.68 -0.60 -12.48
N ILE A 74 -21.09 -0.65 -13.65
CA ILE A 74 -20.38 -1.83 -14.17
C ILE A 74 -18.97 -1.33 -14.53
N ALA A 75 -17.96 -2.02 -14.06
CA ALA A 75 -16.56 -1.73 -14.34
C ALA A 75 -15.84 -3.00 -14.82
N LEU A 76 -15.06 -2.84 -15.88
CA LEU A 76 -14.19 -3.88 -16.44
C LEU A 76 -12.76 -3.38 -16.40
N ARG A 77 -11.83 -4.25 -16.07
CA ARG A 77 -10.39 -3.93 -16.08
C ARG A 77 -9.61 -5.08 -16.70
N GLY A 78 -8.53 -4.72 -17.38
CA GLY A 78 -7.54 -5.65 -17.88
C GLY A 78 -6.15 -5.11 -17.64
N GLY A 79 -5.18 -5.97 -17.41
CA GLY A 79 -3.81 -5.55 -17.20
C GLY A 79 -2.81 -6.63 -17.60
N MET A 80 -1.61 -6.18 -17.94
CA MET A 80 -0.46 -7.04 -18.21
C MET A 80 0.74 -6.46 -17.47
N PHE A 81 1.38 -7.30 -16.70
CA PHE A 81 2.58 -6.98 -15.95
C PHE A 81 3.76 -7.75 -16.52
N PHE A 82 4.90 -7.09 -16.66
CA PHE A 82 6.11 -7.60 -17.28
C PHE A 82 7.30 -7.40 -16.34
N ASP A 83 8.09 -8.44 -16.13
CA ASP A 83 9.40 -8.34 -15.53
C ASP A 83 10.44 -8.24 -16.66
N HIS A 84 11.18 -7.13 -16.71
CA HIS A 84 12.30 -6.87 -17.63
C HIS A 84 13.63 -6.88 -16.88
N SER A 85 13.61 -7.21 -15.58
CA SER A 85 14.78 -7.15 -14.70
C SER A 85 15.94 -7.99 -15.21
N GLU A 86 17.15 -7.55 -14.93
CA GLU A 86 18.37 -8.28 -15.22
C GLU A 86 18.69 -9.23 -14.05
N TRP A 87 18.44 -10.53 -14.26
CA TRP A 87 18.77 -11.60 -13.32
C TRP A 87 19.80 -12.52 -13.96
N PRO A 88 20.97 -12.77 -13.35
CA PRO A 88 22.05 -13.55 -13.99
C PRO A 88 21.65 -14.98 -14.35
N ASP A 89 20.75 -15.61 -13.56
CA ASP A 89 20.51 -17.05 -13.63
C ASP A 89 19.06 -17.45 -13.95
N TYR A 90 18.17 -16.51 -14.26
CA TYR A 90 16.77 -16.79 -14.58
C TYR A 90 16.50 -16.66 -16.08
N GLY A 91 16.16 -17.79 -16.72
CA GLY A 91 15.93 -17.86 -18.17
C GLY A 91 14.75 -17.02 -18.63
N ASP A 92 13.53 -17.44 -18.36
CA ASP A 92 12.31 -16.74 -18.77
C ASP A 92 11.85 -15.73 -17.72
N LYS A 93 11.70 -14.46 -18.13
CA LYS A 93 11.23 -13.38 -17.27
C LYS A 93 9.75 -13.53 -16.97
N ALA A 94 9.33 -13.21 -15.75
CA ALA A 94 7.94 -13.30 -15.32
C ALA A 94 7.02 -12.39 -16.13
N ARG A 95 5.83 -12.90 -16.43
CA ARG A 95 4.74 -12.13 -17.01
C ARG A 95 3.44 -12.54 -16.36
N GLN A 96 2.56 -11.56 -16.12
CA GLN A 96 1.27 -11.79 -15.52
C GLN A 96 0.17 -11.05 -16.27
N THR A 97 -0.97 -11.69 -16.44
CA THR A 97 -2.19 -11.08 -17.00
C THR A 97 -3.25 -11.02 -15.90
N ALA A 98 -4.00 -9.92 -15.84
CA ALA A 98 -5.12 -9.76 -14.92
C ALA A 98 -6.37 -9.29 -15.67
N LEU A 99 -7.52 -9.87 -15.34
CA LEU A 99 -8.84 -9.48 -15.83
C LEU A 99 -9.77 -9.31 -14.64
N GLY A 100 -10.59 -8.27 -14.63
CA GLY A 100 -11.55 -8.02 -13.57
C GLY A 100 -12.86 -7.46 -14.08
N ALA A 101 -13.94 -7.84 -13.43
CA ALA A 101 -15.27 -7.30 -13.63
C ALA A 101 -15.90 -6.98 -12.28
N ARG A 102 -16.57 -5.84 -12.16
CA ARG A 102 -17.29 -5.42 -10.96
C ARG A 102 -18.63 -4.82 -11.35
N ALA A 103 -19.67 -5.16 -10.58
CA ALA A 103 -20.98 -4.55 -10.68
C ALA A 103 -21.44 -4.07 -9.30
N LYS A 104 -22.04 -2.89 -9.25
CA LYS A 104 -22.58 -2.29 -8.03
C LYS A 104 -23.95 -1.72 -8.29
N ILE A 105 -24.88 -1.91 -7.34
CA ILE A 105 -26.18 -1.29 -7.33
C ILE A 105 -26.45 -0.65 -5.97
N ALA A 106 -27.07 0.51 -5.93
CA ALA A 106 -27.43 1.17 -4.69
C ALA A 106 -28.73 1.95 -4.83
N ARG A 107 -29.51 2.00 -3.74
CA ARG A 107 -30.73 2.80 -3.64
C ARG A 107 -30.96 3.28 -2.21
N GLY A 108 -31.41 4.51 -2.08
CA GLY A 108 -31.86 5.11 -0.83
C GLY A 108 -33.38 5.11 -0.69
N PHE A 109 -33.84 5.02 0.54
CA PHE A 109 -35.24 5.06 0.95
C PHE A 109 -35.35 5.97 2.16
N GLY A 110 -35.65 7.25 1.96
CA GLY A 110 -35.65 8.24 3.03
C GLY A 110 -34.26 8.39 3.66
N ARG A 111 -34.12 7.95 4.92
CA ARG A 111 -32.86 8.02 5.67
C ARG A 111 -31.98 6.77 5.53
N SER A 112 -32.52 5.73 4.88
CA SER A 112 -31.85 4.46 4.71
C SER A 112 -31.26 4.32 3.30
N ARG A 113 -30.18 3.57 3.16
CA ARG A 113 -29.63 3.17 1.85
C ARG A 113 -29.19 1.72 1.88
N PHE A 114 -29.35 1.07 0.73
CA PHE A 114 -28.86 -0.29 0.48
C PHE A 114 -27.92 -0.26 -0.70
N SER A 115 -26.86 -1.05 -0.62
CA SER A 115 -26.01 -1.32 -1.76
C SER A 115 -25.57 -2.77 -1.79
N LEU A 116 -25.48 -3.31 -3.00
CA LEU A 116 -24.93 -4.62 -3.31
C LEU A 116 -23.82 -4.41 -4.32
N GLU A 117 -22.70 -5.09 -4.11
CA GLU A 117 -21.58 -5.12 -5.03
C GLU A 117 -21.16 -6.57 -5.26
N ALA A 118 -20.79 -6.91 -6.49
CA ALA A 118 -20.21 -8.19 -6.84
C ALA A 118 -19.03 -7.98 -7.77
N GLY A 119 -17.99 -8.77 -7.62
CA GLY A 119 -16.77 -8.70 -8.41
C GLY A 119 -16.18 -10.08 -8.70
N TYR A 120 -15.47 -10.16 -9.80
CA TYR A 120 -14.66 -11.30 -10.18
C TYR A 120 -13.33 -10.82 -10.74
N GLU A 121 -12.25 -11.42 -10.29
CA GLU A 121 -10.90 -11.18 -10.77
C GLU A 121 -10.21 -12.48 -11.09
N LEU A 122 -9.55 -12.50 -12.24
CA LEU A 122 -8.71 -13.60 -12.71
C LEU A 122 -7.30 -13.07 -12.93
N ARG A 123 -6.32 -13.77 -12.39
CA ARG A 123 -4.90 -13.53 -12.62
C ARG A 123 -4.27 -14.80 -13.14
N SER A 124 -3.37 -14.68 -14.10
CA SER A 124 -2.68 -15.81 -14.71
C SER A 124 -1.22 -15.47 -14.97
N GLY A 125 -0.33 -16.33 -14.51
CA GLY A 125 1.09 -16.29 -14.77
C GLY A 125 1.44 -16.87 -16.13
N GLN A 126 2.54 -16.38 -16.69
CA GLN A 126 3.11 -16.82 -17.96
C GLN A 126 4.63 -16.83 -17.84
N LYS A 127 5.31 -17.57 -18.72
CA LYS A 127 6.77 -17.75 -18.72
C LYS A 127 7.23 -18.39 -17.40
N SER A 128 8.12 -17.76 -16.63
CA SER A 128 8.57 -18.32 -15.34
C SER A 128 7.45 -18.45 -14.29
N LEU A 129 6.28 -17.88 -14.52
CA LEU A 129 5.06 -18.04 -13.71
C LEU A 129 4.03 -18.95 -14.36
N GLU A 130 4.39 -19.67 -15.43
CA GLU A 130 3.48 -20.60 -16.10
C GLU A 130 2.92 -21.62 -15.12
N GLY A 131 1.62 -21.94 -15.26
CA GLY A 131 0.91 -22.79 -14.33
C GLY A 131 0.36 -22.10 -13.08
N SER A 132 0.72 -20.84 -12.82
CA SER A 132 0.18 -20.08 -11.68
C SER A 132 -1.09 -19.34 -12.08
N SER A 133 -2.17 -19.52 -11.33
CA SER A 133 -3.41 -18.75 -11.51
C SER A 133 -4.11 -18.46 -10.20
N GLN A 134 -4.87 -17.36 -10.17
CA GLN A 134 -5.69 -16.98 -9.02
C GLN A 134 -7.02 -16.40 -9.47
N GLN A 135 -8.07 -16.83 -8.81
CA GLN A 135 -9.45 -16.36 -9.00
C GLN A 135 -9.96 -15.81 -7.67
N LEU A 136 -10.42 -14.56 -7.69
CA LEU A 136 -11.04 -13.92 -6.54
C LEU A 136 -12.48 -13.53 -6.89
N ILE A 137 -13.45 -14.12 -6.18
CA ILE A 137 -14.84 -13.71 -6.20
C ILE A 137 -15.10 -12.84 -4.98
N HIS A 138 -15.76 -11.73 -5.18
CA HIS A 138 -16.13 -10.78 -4.13
C HIS A 138 -17.63 -10.48 -4.20
N ALA A 139 -18.28 -10.42 -3.03
CA ALA A 139 -19.65 -9.92 -2.91
C ALA A 139 -19.78 -9.09 -1.63
N ALA A 140 -20.36 -7.90 -1.71
CA ALA A 140 -20.56 -6.99 -0.59
C ALA A 140 -22.01 -6.56 -0.45
N LEU A 141 -22.54 -6.60 0.77
CA LEU A 141 -23.85 -6.05 1.11
C LEU A 141 -23.66 -4.95 2.15
N ARG A 142 -24.28 -3.79 1.93
CA ARG A 142 -24.24 -2.65 2.85
C ARG A 142 -25.64 -2.11 3.12
N TYR A 143 -25.88 -1.76 4.36
CA TYR A 143 -27.03 -1.00 4.80
C TYR A 143 -26.57 0.25 5.54
N GLY A 144 -27.01 1.42 5.09
CA GLY A 144 -26.70 2.70 5.71
C GLY A 144 -27.94 3.38 6.22
N PHE A 145 -27.79 4.13 7.31
CA PHE A 145 -28.82 4.96 7.92
C PHE A 145 -28.24 6.31 8.34
N ALA A 146 -28.95 7.41 8.02
CA ALA A 146 -28.57 8.76 8.37
C ALA A 146 -29.61 9.41 9.28
N GLY A 147 -29.50 9.17 10.59
CA GLY A 147 -30.31 9.81 11.63
C GLY A 147 -29.75 11.14 12.09
N GLY A 148 -30.48 11.84 13.00
CA GLY A 148 -30.01 13.09 13.59
C GLY A 148 -28.87 12.90 14.59
N VAL A 149 -28.95 11.86 15.43
CA VAL A 149 -27.99 11.55 16.47
C VAL A 149 -26.97 10.50 16.01
N VAL A 150 -27.42 9.54 15.21
CA VAL A 150 -26.60 8.41 14.76
C VAL A 150 -26.62 8.33 13.24
N ARG A 151 -25.45 8.15 12.65
CA ARG A 151 -25.27 7.73 11.25
C ARG A 151 -24.46 6.44 11.27
N PHE A 152 -24.86 5.50 10.47
CA PHE A 152 -24.10 4.27 10.32
C PHE A 152 -24.23 3.65 8.94
N ASP A 153 -23.22 2.90 8.59
CA ASP A 153 -23.19 1.95 7.49
C ASP A 153 -22.69 0.62 8.05
N VAL A 154 -23.45 -0.45 7.84
CA VAL A 154 -23.08 -1.79 8.29
C VAL A 154 -23.24 -2.79 7.15
N GLY A 155 -22.48 -3.85 7.19
CA GLY A 155 -22.54 -4.87 6.17
C GLY A 155 -21.47 -5.94 6.33
N ALA A 156 -21.29 -6.71 5.27
CA ALA A 156 -20.25 -7.70 5.17
C ALA A 156 -19.76 -7.85 3.73
N ASP A 157 -18.49 -8.20 3.60
CA ASP A 157 -17.84 -8.61 2.37
C ASP A 157 -17.56 -10.10 2.43
N TYR A 158 -18.00 -10.82 1.42
CA TYR A 158 -17.65 -12.21 1.19
C TYR A 158 -16.61 -12.29 0.10
N TYR A 159 -15.56 -13.06 0.34
CA TYR A 159 -14.54 -13.38 -0.64
C TYR A 159 -14.38 -14.89 -0.77
N ARG A 160 -14.21 -15.35 -2.01
CA ARG A 160 -13.71 -16.68 -2.31
C ARG A 160 -12.44 -16.52 -3.13
N ASP A 161 -11.34 -16.96 -2.54
CA ASP A 161 -10.02 -16.99 -3.15
C ASP A 161 -9.67 -18.40 -3.56
N ARG A 162 -9.23 -18.58 -4.80
CA ARG A 162 -8.74 -19.84 -5.32
C ARG A 162 -7.45 -19.61 -6.08
N THR A 163 -6.38 -20.20 -5.58
CA THR A 163 -5.05 -20.16 -6.19
C THR A 163 -4.67 -21.56 -6.66
N GLU A 164 -4.15 -21.66 -7.86
CA GLU A 164 -3.71 -22.91 -8.49
C GLU A 164 -2.27 -22.75 -8.97
N PHE A 165 -1.47 -23.79 -8.73
CA PHE A 165 -0.13 -23.98 -9.28
C PHE A 165 -0.11 -25.33 -9.98
N GLU A 166 0.13 -25.31 -11.28
CA GLU A 166 0.35 -26.51 -12.09
C GLU A 166 1.86 -26.77 -12.17
N GLY A 167 2.32 -27.97 -11.77
CA GLY A 167 3.73 -28.32 -11.82
C GLY A 167 4.02 -29.69 -11.21
N GLU A 168 5.23 -30.22 -11.48
CA GLU A 168 5.70 -31.45 -10.83
C GLU A 168 6.26 -31.13 -9.43
N PRO A 169 6.05 -31.99 -8.41
CA PRO A 169 5.47 -33.35 -8.50
C PRO A 169 3.95 -33.44 -8.38
N SER A 170 3.24 -32.34 -8.10
CA SER A 170 1.76 -32.35 -7.98
C SER A 170 1.18 -30.95 -8.14
N ASN A 171 0.00 -30.86 -8.76
CA ASN A 171 -0.76 -29.62 -8.83
C ASN A 171 -1.24 -29.22 -7.43
N LEU A 172 -0.96 -27.99 -7.04
CA LEU A 172 -1.43 -27.42 -5.78
C LEU A 172 -2.65 -26.54 -6.06
N VAL A 173 -3.78 -26.86 -5.44
CA VAL A 173 -4.98 -26.03 -5.47
C VAL A 173 -5.36 -25.65 -4.05
N LYS A 174 -5.40 -24.35 -3.77
CA LYS A 174 -5.88 -23.78 -2.51
C LYS A 174 -7.17 -23.02 -2.76
N SER A 175 -8.19 -23.22 -1.94
CA SER A 175 -9.44 -22.47 -2.01
C SER A 175 -9.90 -22.12 -0.60
N GLU A 176 -10.04 -20.84 -0.35
CA GLU A 176 -10.41 -20.30 0.96
C GLU A 176 -11.59 -19.33 0.83
N ASN A 177 -12.40 -19.24 1.89
CA ASN A 177 -13.54 -18.31 1.94
C ASN A 177 -13.39 -17.40 3.15
N TYR A 178 -13.64 -16.11 2.94
CA TYR A 178 -13.52 -15.11 3.98
C TYR A 178 -14.81 -14.30 4.08
N VAL A 179 -15.19 -13.94 5.30
CA VAL A 179 -16.26 -12.99 5.57
C VAL A 179 -15.68 -11.87 6.40
N ILE A 180 -15.68 -10.68 5.85
CA ILE A 180 -15.11 -9.49 6.50
C ILE A 180 -16.27 -8.59 6.92
N PRO A 181 -16.43 -8.29 8.23
CA PRO A 181 -17.43 -7.37 8.69
C PRO A 181 -17.10 -5.95 8.25
N PHE A 182 -18.13 -5.20 7.95
CA PHE A 182 -18.02 -3.77 7.69
C PHE A 182 -18.96 -3.02 8.63
N ALA A 183 -18.45 -2.02 9.35
CA ALA A 183 -19.25 -1.10 10.12
C ALA A 183 -18.57 0.28 10.16
N TRP A 184 -19.36 1.31 9.95
CA TRP A 184 -19.00 2.68 10.22
C TRP A 184 -20.13 3.33 11.00
N LEU A 185 -19.84 3.75 12.21
CA LEU A 185 -20.79 4.39 13.12
C LEU A 185 -20.24 5.74 13.55
N ASP A 186 -21.06 6.78 13.46
CA ASP A 186 -20.74 8.15 13.85
C ASP A 186 -21.88 8.69 14.72
N PHE A 187 -21.55 9.18 15.91
CA PHE A 187 -22.51 9.71 16.86
C PHE A 187 -22.43 11.23 16.94
N ASN A 188 -23.50 11.90 16.57
CA ASN A 188 -23.64 13.34 16.71
C ASN A 188 -24.37 13.67 18.02
N LEU A 189 -23.62 13.95 19.06
CA LEU A 189 -24.15 14.25 20.41
C LEU A 189 -24.65 15.70 20.55
N GLY A 190 -24.87 16.41 19.46
CA GLY A 190 -25.32 17.81 19.44
C GLY A 190 -24.22 18.83 19.68
N THR A 191 -23.00 18.38 19.96
CA THR A 191 -21.83 19.25 20.07
C THR A 191 -20.82 18.90 18.97
N PRO A 192 -20.35 19.87 18.17
CA PRO A 192 -19.35 19.59 17.14
C PRO A 192 -18.00 19.15 17.71
N GLY A 193 -17.78 19.44 18.99
CA GLY A 193 -16.53 19.12 19.68
C GLY A 193 -16.41 17.68 20.17
N LEU A 194 -17.46 16.86 20.11
CA LEU A 194 -17.40 15.48 20.59
C LEU A 194 -18.21 14.55 19.69
N LYS A 195 -17.54 13.71 18.94
CA LYS A 195 -18.11 12.74 18.01
C LYS A 195 -17.46 11.37 18.23
N PRO A 196 -18.05 10.53 19.08
CA PRO A 196 -17.62 9.14 19.17
C PRO A 196 -17.83 8.42 17.83
N PHE A 197 -16.93 7.53 17.49
CA PHE A 197 -17.05 6.71 16.29
C PHE A 197 -16.55 5.29 16.51
N PHE A 198 -17.06 4.38 15.71
CA PHE A 198 -16.59 3.01 15.60
C PHE A 198 -16.47 2.65 14.12
N GLU A 199 -15.37 1.99 13.75
CA GLU A 199 -15.12 1.50 12.41
C GLU A 199 -14.69 0.04 12.46
N ALA A 200 -15.24 -0.77 11.56
CA ALA A 200 -14.78 -2.11 11.26
C ALA A 200 -14.69 -2.26 9.75
N ASP A 201 -13.55 -2.67 9.24
CA ASP A 201 -13.30 -2.91 7.82
C ASP A 201 -12.25 -4.01 7.63
N GLY A 202 -11.97 -4.34 6.38
CA GLY A 202 -10.89 -5.23 6.02
C GLY A 202 -10.87 -5.49 4.53
N ALA A 203 -9.93 -6.31 4.11
CA ALA A 203 -9.76 -6.68 2.71
C ALA A 203 -9.08 -8.03 2.56
N VAL A 204 -9.28 -8.65 1.40
CA VAL A 204 -8.49 -9.76 0.90
C VAL A 204 -7.61 -9.22 -0.24
N THR A 205 -6.30 -9.30 -0.06
CA THR A 205 -5.31 -8.82 -1.02
C THR A 205 -4.55 -10.01 -1.60
N PRO A 206 -4.69 -10.29 -2.88
CA PRO A 206 -3.92 -11.33 -3.55
C PRO A 206 -2.41 -11.07 -3.50
N ASN A 207 -1.65 -12.13 -3.25
CA ASN A 207 -0.18 -12.10 -3.21
C ASN A 207 0.42 -12.64 -4.52
N ASP A 208 -0.08 -12.13 -5.63
CA ASP A 208 0.48 -12.39 -6.96
C ASP A 208 1.78 -11.58 -7.19
N PHE A 209 2.56 -11.96 -8.20
CA PHE A 209 3.86 -11.33 -8.45
C PHE A 209 3.78 -9.81 -8.65
N ARG A 210 2.77 -9.32 -9.36
CA ARG A 210 2.54 -7.88 -9.54
C ARG A 210 2.27 -7.18 -8.20
N ALA A 211 1.43 -7.76 -7.35
CA ALA A 211 1.12 -7.19 -6.04
C ALA A 211 2.37 -7.15 -5.15
N LEU A 212 3.14 -8.24 -5.14
CA LEU A 212 4.39 -8.33 -4.39
C LEU A 212 5.43 -7.29 -4.85
N THR A 213 5.59 -7.08 -6.17
CA THR A 213 6.52 -6.07 -6.71
C THR A 213 6.05 -4.63 -6.44
N LEU A 214 4.74 -4.40 -6.27
CA LEU A 214 4.20 -3.11 -5.90
C LEU A 214 4.44 -2.78 -4.43
N GLU A 215 4.37 -3.80 -3.57
CA GLU A 215 4.67 -3.66 -2.14
C GLU A 215 6.17 -3.58 -1.90
N ASN A 216 6.94 -4.45 -2.54
CA ASN A 216 8.39 -4.49 -2.41
C ASN A 216 9.07 -4.73 -3.78
N PRO A 217 9.67 -3.69 -4.37
CA PRO A 217 10.29 -3.80 -5.70
C PRO A 217 11.56 -4.68 -5.75
N TYR A 218 12.06 -5.12 -4.60
CA TYR A 218 13.24 -5.97 -4.47
C TYR A 218 12.88 -7.45 -4.23
N VAL A 219 11.62 -7.81 -4.44
CA VAL A 219 11.18 -9.21 -4.34
C VAL A 219 11.91 -10.08 -5.34
N ALA A 220 12.20 -11.32 -4.95
CA ALA A 220 12.78 -12.32 -5.84
C ALA A 220 11.90 -12.51 -7.08
N SER A 221 12.53 -12.64 -8.26
CA SER A 221 11.80 -12.89 -9.51
C SER A 221 10.93 -14.14 -9.40
N SER A 222 9.80 -14.12 -10.10
CA SER A 222 8.87 -15.26 -10.18
C SER A 222 8.23 -15.68 -8.86
N THR A 223 8.22 -14.79 -7.85
CA THR A 223 7.55 -15.06 -6.59
C THR A 223 6.03 -14.91 -6.75
N TRP A 224 5.29 -15.97 -6.42
CA TRP A 224 3.83 -15.97 -6.32
C TRP A 224 3.43 -16.83 -5.14
N LEU A 225 2.60 -16.31 -4.24
CA LEU A 225 2.22 -17.00 -3.03
C LEU A 225 0.87 -17.70 -3.19
N ASP A 226 0.71 -18.80 -2.46
CA ASP A 226 -0.44 -19.68 -2.56
C ASP A 226 -1.68 -19.18 -1.78
N LYS A 227 -1.54 -18.08 -1.04
CA LYS A 227 -2.61 -17.47 -0.25
C LYS A 227 -2.60 -15.95 -0.37
N SER A 228 -3.80 -15.36 -0.30
CA SER A 228 -3.98 -13.92 -0.14
C SER A 228 -3.73 -13.47 1.30
N SER A 229 -3.26 -12.23 1.46
CA SER A 229 -3.27 -11.55 2.76
C SER A 229 -4.68 -11.11 3.11
N VAL A 230 -5.09 -11.29 4.36
CA VAL A 230 -6.44 -10.96 4.85
C VAL A 230 -6.33 -10.07 6.07
N ASP A 231 -6.92 -8.89 5.98
CA ASP A 231 -6.92 -7.91 7.06
C ASP A 231 -8.33 -7.74 7.66
N TYR A 232 -8.40 -7.71 8.99
CA TYR A 232 -9.57 -7.32 9.76
C TYR A 232 -9.19 -6.16 10.67
N ASN A 233 -9.81 -4.99 10.49
CA ASN A 233 -9.48 -3.79 11.23
C ASN A 233 -10.68 -3.34 12.07
N PHE A 234 -10.44 -3.01 13.32
CA PHE A 234 -11.41 -2.45 14.25
C PHE A 234 -10.84 -1.19 14.88
N ARG A 235 -11.60 -0.10 14.88
CA ARG A 235 -11.18 1.19 15.44
C ARG A 235 -12.31 1.78 16.27
N LEU A 236 -11.97 2.29 17.44
CA LEU A 236 -12.89 2.99 18.32
C LEU A 236 -12.23 4.31 18.77
N GLY A 237 -12.96 5.41 18.67
CA GLY A 237 -12.36 6.68 19.00
C GLY A 237 -13.32 7.82 19.17
N LEU A 238 -12.72 8.99 19.34
CA LEU A 238 -13.36 10.28 19.46
C LEU A 238 -12.77 11.25 18.45
N GLY A 239 -13.61 11.97 17.75
CA GLY A 239 -13.23 13.08 16.90
C GLY A 239 -14.03 14.30 17.26
N GLY A 240 -13.60 15.46 16.81
CA GLY A 240 -14.34 16.68 17.04
C GLY A 240 -13.69 17.90 16.44
N SER A 241 -14.49 18.96 16.41
CA SER A 241 -14.09 20.24 15.90
C SER A 241 -14.40 21.33 16.94
N LEU A 242 -13.40 22.07 17.36
CA LEU A 242 -13.47 23.12 18.37
C LEU A 242 -13.18 24.49 17.75
N TRP A 243 -13.52 25.55 18.48
CA TRP A 243 -13.24 26.95 18.10
C TRP A 243 -13.69 27.31 16.69
N ARG A 244 -14.92 26.91 16.30
CA ARG A 244 -15.51 27.17 14.98
C ARG A 244 -14.68 26.52 13.85
N SER A 245 -14.33 25.25 14.04
CA SER A 245 -13.54 24.45 13.09
C SER A 245 -12.11 24.98 12.83
N ARG A 246 -11.53 25.61 13.85
CA ARG A 246 -10.12 25.98 13.82
C ARG A 246 -9.22 24.91 14.42
N PHE A 247 -9.77 24.04 15.25
CA PHE A 247 -9.06 22.92 15.88
C PHE A 247 -9.87 21.66 15.66
N ASP A 248 -9.38 20.81 14.78
CA ASP A 248 -9.94 19.50 14.50
C ASP A 248 -9.03 18.44 15.11
N TYR A 249 -9.62 17.43 15.74
CA TYR A 249 -8.88 16.34 16.35
C TYR A 249 -9.56 15.02 16.14
N ARG A 250 -8.77 13.94 16.12
CA ARG A 250 -9.23 12.57 16.11
C ARG A 250 -8.25 11.72 16.93
N VAL A 251 -8.75 11.00 17.95
CA VAL A 251 -7.97 10.07 18.77
C VAL A 251 -8.67 8.74 18.78
N TYR A 252 -7.94 7.67 18.57
CA TYR A 252 -8.54 6.34 18.51
C TYR A 252 -7.54 5.24 18.85
N ALA A 253 -8.08 4.14 19.39
CA ALA A 253 -7.41 2.86 19.49
C ALA A 253 -7.90 1.93 18.38
N GLY A 254 -7.02 1.10 17.85
CA GLY A 254 -7.34 0.13 16.83
C GLY A 254 -6.73 -1.23 17.11
N VAL A 255 -7.38 -2.27 16.60
CA VAL A 255 -6.84 -3.62 16.53
C VAL A 255 -6.97 -4.09 15.09
N SER A 256 -5.86 -4.54 14.51
CA SER A 256 -5.82 -5.18 13.20
C SER A 256 -5.37 -6.63 13.37
N VAL A 257 -6.18 -7.57 12.88
CA VAL A 257 -5.79 -8.98 12.76
C VAL A 257 -5.50 -9.23 11.29
N ARG A 258 -4.28 -9.69 11.01
CA ARG A 258 -3.77 -9.89 9.65
C ARG A 258 -3.40 -11.35 9.47
N ASP A 259 -4.19 -12.07 8.70
CA ASP A 259 -3.88 -13.44 8.34
C ASP A 259 -3.04 -13.45 7.05
N ASN A 260 -2.04 -14.33 6.97
CA ASN A 260 -1.09 -14.41 5.86
C ASN A 260 -0.38 -13.06 5.58
N HIS A 261 -0.08 -12.28 6.65
CA HIS A 261 0.68 -11.04 6.51
C HIS A 261 2.10 -11.31 6.03
N LEU A 262 2.62 -10.43 5.17
CA LEU A 262 3.93 -10.60 4.55
C LEU A 262 5.04 -10.07 5.48
N PHE A 263 5.93 -10.95 5.89
CA PHE A 263 7.17 -10.63 6.57
C PHE A 263 8.30 -10.67 5.55
N TRP A 264 8.79 -9.50 5.17
CA TRP A 264 9.87 -9.37 4.21
C TRP A 264 11.21 -9.68 4.87
N THR A 265 11.80 -10.79 4.47
CA THR A 265 13.09 -11.27 4.95
C THR A 265 14.12 -11.23 3.83
N THR A 266 15.37 -11.30 4.19
CA THR A 266 16.48 -11.42 3.24
C THR A 266 17.39 -12.54 3.67
N TYR A 267 18.14 -13.09 2.71
CA TYR A 267 19.09 -14.14 2.96
C TYR A 267 20.50 -13.59 3.09
N ARG A 268 21.24 -14.14 4.03
CA ARG A 268 22.67 -13.97 4.19
C ARG A 268 23.34 -15.31 4.01
N SER A 269 24.37 -15.39 3.20
CA SER A 269 25.26 -16.52 3.12
C SER A 269 26.61 -16.14 3.69
N LEU A 270 27.13 -16.92 4.63
CA LEU A 270 28.49 -16.80 5.08
C LEU A 270 29.34 -17.68 4.17
N SER A 271 30.35 -17.11 3.52
CA SER A 271 31.35 -17.85 2.77
C SER A 271 32.52 -18.16 3.71
N ASP A 272 33.10 -19.35 3.58
CA ASP A 272 34.36 -19.69 4.27
C ASP A 272 35.56 -18.89 3.73
N ASP A 273 35.40 -18.18 2.62
CA ASP A 273 36.39 -17.26 2.07
C ASP A 273 36.35 -15.92 2.82
N PRO A 274 37.44 -15.49 3.47
CA PRO A 274 37.49 -14.20 4.16
C PRO A 274 37.19 -12.99 3.28
N ALA A 275 37.37 -13.07 1.97
CA ALA A 275 37.04 -12.01 1.02
C ALA A 275 35.51 -11.89 0.78
N PHE A 276 34.73 -12.92 1.09
CA PHE A 276 33.30 -13.02 0.89
C PHE A 276 32.56 -13.45 2.17
N SER A 277 33.05 -13.02 3.32
CA SER A 277 32.53 -13.44 4.62
C SER A 277 31.05 -13.12 4.85
N GLU A 278 30.46 -12.28 4.01
CA GLU A 278 29.06 -11.90 4.10
C GLU A 278 28.52 -11.50 2.71
N VAL A 279 27.67 -12.34 2.13
CA VAL A 279 27.02 -12.07 0.83
C VAL A 279 25.56 -11.76 1.06
N PHE A 280 25.17 -10.54 0.79
CA PHE A 280 23.78 -10.10 0.71
C PHE A 280 23.32 -10.21 -0.76
N GLN A 281 22.26 -10.96 -1.01
CA GLN A 281 21.80 -11.21 -2.39
C GLN A 281 21.00 -10.06 -3.00
N GLY A 282 20.73 -8.99 -2.27
CA GLY A 282 19.98 -7.84 -2.77
C GLY A 282 18.49 -8.10 -3.07
N VAL A 283 17.98 -9.26 -2.67
CA VAL A 283 16.57 -9.64 -2.84
C VAL A 283 15.89 -9.84 -1.50
N LEU A 284 14.59 -9.61 -1.51
CA LEU A 284 13.71 -9.82 -0.37
C LEU A 284 12.70 -10.91 -0.69
N VAL A 285 12.46 -11.77 0.27
CA VAL A 285 11.55 -12.90 0.14
C VAL A 285 10.43 -12.76 1.17
N PRO A 286 9.17 -12.84 0.76
CA PRO A 286 8.05 -12.77 1.68
C PRO A 286 7.83 -14.11 2.37
N VAL A 287 7.64 -14.07 3.69
CA VAL A 287 7.16 -15.20 4.50
C VAL A 287 5.79 -14.80 5.05
N MET A 288 4.80 -15.67 4.89
CA MET A 288 3.46 -15.42 5.39
C MET A 288 3.32 -15.91 6.83
N ALA A 289 2.81 -15.04 7.70
CA ALA A 289 2.45 -15.41 9.06
C ALA A 289 1.30 -14.53 9.56
N ARG A 290 0.66 -14.94 10.65
CA ARG A 290 -0.37 -14.12 11.29
C ARG A 290 0.27 -13.05 12.16
N GLN A 291 -0.32 -11.85 12.11
CA GLN A 291 0.08 -10.71 12.93
C GLN A 291 -1.16 -10.06 13.54
N THR A 292 -1.11 -9.72 14.83
CA THR A 292 -2.08 -8.84 15.47
C THR A 292 -1.41 -7.53 15.85
N VAL A 293 -1.98 -6.41 15.41
CA VAL A 293 -1.47 -5.06 15.68
C VAL A 293 -2.46 -4.30 16.53
N THR A 294 -2.06 -3.89 17.72
CA THR A 294 -2.81 -2.89 18.51
C THR A 294 -2.20 -1.53 18.27
N SER A 295 -3.02 -0.54 17.93
CA SER A 295 -2.56 0.82 17.62
C SER A 295 -3.25 1.87 18.48
N PHE A 296 -2.52 2.95 18.78
CA PHE A 296 -3.00 4.16 19.44
C PHE A 296 -2.65 5.34 18.55
N ASN A 297 -3.66 6.12 18.17
CA ASN A 297 -3.51 7.12 17.12
C ASN A 297 -4.06 8.46 17.58
N GLY A 298 -3.38 9.54 17.23
CA GLY A 298 -3.80 10.91 17.48
C GLY A 298 -3.51 11.79 16.28
N GLU A 299 -4.53 12.48 15.78
CA GLU A 299 -4.47 13.40 14.66
C GLU A 299 -4.99 14.75 15.12
N ILE A 300 -4.26 15.83 14.85
CA ILE A 300 -4.62 17.20 15.19
C ILE A 300 -4.36 18.10 13.99
N GLU A 301 -5.35 18.90 13.63
CA GLU A 301 -5.22 20.02 12.72
C GLU A 301 -5.62 21.30 13.42
N PHE A 302 -4.75 22.31 13.41
CA PHE A 302 -5.02 23.61 14.01
C PHE A 302 -4.80 24.73 13.02
N ARG A 303 -5.85 25.53 12.77
CA ARG A 303 -5.85 26.71 11.88
C ARG A 303 -6.17 27.98 12.67
N PRO A 304 -5.20 28.60 13.34
CA PRO A 304 -5.45 29.84 14.10
C PRO A 304 -6.00 30.98 13.21
N VAL A 305 -5.52 31.03 11.98
CA VAL A 305 -6.00 31.90 10.91
C VAL A 305 -6.07 31.11 9.60
N SER A 306 -6.86 31.58 8.63
CA SER A 306 -7.10 30.85 7.38
C SER A 306 -5.84 30.54 6.56
N ALA A 307 -4.79 31.36 6.73
CA ALA A 307 -3.53 31.21 6.02
C ALA A 307 -2.50 30.32 6.73
N LEU A 308 -2.71 29.96 8.00
CA LEU A 308 -1.73 29.20 8.78
C LEU A 308 -2.34 27.91 9.31
N LYS A 309 -1.68 26.80 9.01
CA LYS A 309 -2.08 25.45 9.40
C LYS A 309 -0.94 24.78 10.17
N PHE A 310 -1.29 24.14 11.28
CA PHE A 310 -0.44 23.19 12.00
C PHE A 310 -1.07 21.80 11.91
N ASP A 311 -0.30 20.79 11.64
CA ASP A 311 -0.72 19.40 11.67
C ASP A 311 0.22 18.56 12.56
N LEU A 312 -0.38 17.65 13.29
CA LEU A 312 0.31 16.66 14.12
C LEU A 312 -0.41 15.32 13.97
N ASP A 313 0.31 14.29 13.53
CA ASP A 313 -0.17 12.92 13.55
C ASP A 313 0.83 12.06 14.31
N VAL A 314 0.35 11.24 15.22
CA VAL A 314 1.16 10.32 16.01
C VAL A 314 0.51 8.95 16.08
N HIS A 315 1.31 7.91 15.90
CA HIS A 315 0.89 6.53 15.87
C HIS A 315 1.83 5.67 16.69
N GLY A 316 1.28 4.94 17.65
CA GLY A 316 1.99 3.93 18.42
C GLY A 316 1.45 2.54 18.09
N TYR A 317 2.34 1.54 17.96
CA TYR A 317 1.99 0.19 17.56
C TYR A 317 2.57 -0.85 18.51
N LEU A 318 1.76 -1.83 18.88
CA LEU A 318 2.16 -3.03 19.58
C LEU A 318 1.87 -4.22 18.67
N TYR A 319 2.88 -5.01 18.39
CA TYR A 319 2.82 -6.17 17.50
C TYR A 319 2.81 -7.46 18.33
N ASN A 320 1.90 -8.36 17.95
CA ASN A 320 1.87 -9.73 18.41
C ASN A 320 1.89 -10.65 17.18
N ASP A 321 3.07 -11.16 16.88
CA ASP A 321 3.37 -11.97 15.72
C ASP A 321 3.34 -13.46 16.09
N GLU A 322 2.81 -14.33 15.24
CA GLU A 322 2.92 -15.80 15.41
C GLU A 322 4.34 -16.31 15.10
N THR A 323 5.21 -15.44 14.65
CA THR A 323 6.59 -15.74 14.28
C THR A 323 7.57 -14.81 14.99
N ASP A 324 8.79 -15.25 15.18
CA ASP A 324 9.90 -14.41 15.67
C ASP A 324 10.46 -13.47 14.59
N LEU A 325 9.98 -13.61 13.34
CA LEU A 325 10.38 -12.76 12.23
C LEU A 325 10.00 -11.30 12.47
N LYS A 326 10.88 -10.38 12.06
CA LYS A 326 10.66 -8.93 12.09
C LYS A 326 10.65 -8.41 10.66
N ASN A 327 9.65 -7.59 10.34
CA ASN A 327 9.37 -7.09 8.99
C ASN A 327 9.65 -5.59 8.82
N GLY A 328 10.41 -4.99 9.72
CA GLY A 328 10.72 -3.57 9.67
C GLY A 328 9.57 -2.63 10.08
N ALA A 329 8.51 -3.15 10.67
CA ALA A 329 7.42 -2.32 11.17
C ALA A 329 7.88 -1.53 12.41
N PRO A 330 7.78 -0.18 12.43
CA PRO A 330 8.20 0.64 13.56
C PRO A 330 7.14 0.61 14.66
N SER A 331 7.56 0.61 15.94
CA SER A 331 6.62 0.74 17.06
C SER A 331 6.04 2.15 17.23
N PHE A 332 6.60 3.13 16.52
CA PHE A 332 6.17 4.53 16.52
C PHE A 332 6.33 5.12 15.12
N ALA A 333 5.34 5.90 14.68
CA ALA A 333 5.42 6.77 13.52
C ALA A 333 4.69 8.07 13.81
N GLY A 334 5.08 9.16 13.16
CA GLY A 334 4.36 10.42 13.31
C GLY A 334 4.87 11.49 12.37
N ASN A 335 4.12 12.57 12.33
CA ASN A 335 4.56 13.76 11.64
C ASN A 335 4.10 15.02 12.39
N VAL A 336 4.87 16.09 12.26
CA VAL A 336 4.51 17.43 12.68
C VAL A 336 4.78 18.39 11.53
N GLY A 337 3.81 19.23 11.23
CA GLY A 337 3.87 20.15 10.11
C GLY A 337 3.36 21.55 10.43
N VAL A 338 3.90 22.52 9.70
CA VAL A 338 3.41 23.90 9.63
C VAL A 338 3.36 24.32 8.18
N ALA A 339 2.21 24.83 7.76
CA ALA A 339 2.02 25.35 6.41
C ALA A 339 1.41 26.77 6.45
N TYR A 340 1.94 27.63 5.58
CA TYR A 340 1.38 28.93 5.28
C TYR A 340 0.81 28.92 3.85
N GLU A 341 -0.45 29.24 3.72
CA GLU A 341 -1.19 29.27 2.45
C GLU A 341 -1.63 30.71 2.13
N GLY A 342 -0.73 31.47 1.50
CA GLY A 342 -1.02 32.83 1.03
C GLY A 342 -1.57 32.86 -0.40
N ARG A 343 -2.07 34.01 -0.83
CA ARG A 343 -2.63 34.18 -2.18
C ARG A 343 -1.59 33.95 -3.29
N LYS A 344 -0.36 34.45 -3.09
CA LYS A 344 0.73 34.36 -4.07
C LYS A 344 1.83 33.39 -3.68
N VAL A 345 2.02 33.21 -2.39
CA VAL A 345 3.11 32.38 -1.86
C VAL A 345 2.52 31.40 -0.86
N SER A 346 2.94 30.15 -0.96
CA SER A 346 2.69 29.11 0.03
C SER A 346 4.00 28.47 0.41
N PHE A 347 4.19 28.15 1.67
CA PHE A 347 5.32 27.35 2.11
C PHE A 347 4.91 26.40 3.22
N GLY A 348 5.62 25.29 3.34
CA GLY A 348 5.40 24.32 4.39
C GLY A 348 6.70 23.71 4.86
N VAL A 349 6.72 23.35 6.13
CA VAL A 349 7.77 22.55 6.76
C VAL A 349 7.12 21.38 7.46
N LYS A 350 7.59 20.16 7.19
CA LYS A 350 7.06 18.93 7.78
C LYS A 350 8.21 18.01 8.21
N ALA A 351 8.18 17.54 9.45
CA ALA A 351 9.06 16.50 9.93
C ALA A 351 8.28 15.18 10.02
N LEU A 352 8.72 14.18 9.29
CA LEU A 352 8.23 12.80 9.38
C LEU A 352 9.17 12.03 10.30
N MET A 353 8.61 11.36 11.30
CA MET A 353 9.35 10.62 12.32
C MET A 353 9.01 9.14 12.24
N GLN A 354 10.01 8.30 12.38
CA GLN A 354 9.86 6.86 12.34
C GLN A 354 10.71 6.22 13.43
N GLY A 355 10.12 5.35 14.23
CA GLY A 355 10.80 4.60 15.28
C GLY A 355 11.86 3.64 14.71
N VAL A 356 12.58 3.00 15.61
CA VAL A 356 13.53 1.95 15.26
C VAL A 356 12.81 0.84 14.49
N ARG A 357 13.41 0.37 13.40
CA ARG A 357 12.91 -0.72 12.56
C ARG A 357 13.88 -1.88 12.58
N ARG A 358 13.34 -3.10 12.62
CA ARG A 358 14.14 -4.32 12.63
C ARG A 358 13.61 -5.30 11.57
N TRP A 359 14.53 -5.91 10.83
CA TRP A 359 14.23 -6.97 9.88
C TRP A 359 15.01 -8.21 10.23
N THR A 360 14.36 -9.35 10.19
CA THR A 360 15.04 -10.64 10.33
C THR A 360 15.83 -10.94 9.08
N VAL A 361 17.04 -11.42 9.27
CA VAL A 361 17.93 -11.96 8.22
C VAL A 361 17.99 -13.47 8.40
N ILE A 362 17.76 -14.24 7.33
CA ILE A 362 17.85 -15.69 7.35
C ILE A 362 19.28 -16.10 6.99
N ASP A 363 19.89 -16.90 7.84
CA ASP A 363 21.23 -17.42 7.61
C ASP A 363 21.16 -18.74 6.86
N LEU A 364 21.47 -18.71 5.56
CA LEU A 364 21.46 -19.89 4.70
C LEU A 364 22.55 -20.90 5.03
N SER A 365 23.66 -20.45 5.61
CA SER A 365 24.78 -21.35 5.97
C SER A 365 24.45 -22.22 7.19
N ALA A 366 23.61 -21.72 8.07
CA ALA A 366 23.15 -22.43 9.27
C ALA A 366 21.83 -23.19 9.05
N THR A 367 21.11 -22.89 7.97
CA THR A 367 19.81 -23.50 7.64
C THR A 367 20.03 -24.87 6.99
N THR A 368 19.76 -25.93 7.74
CA THR A 368 19.84 -27.32 7.24
C THR A 368 18.51 -27.84 6.70
N ASP A 369 17.40 -27.22 7.08
CA ASP A 369 16.04 -27.53 6.65
C ASP A 369 15.32 -26.23 6.24
N ALA A 370 14.81 -26.17 5.01
CA ALA A 370 14.12 -25.01 4.48
C ALA A 370 12.80 -24.71 5.21
N SER A 371 12.22 -25.68 5.92
CA SER A 371 11.01 -25.50 6.74
C SER A 371 11.29 -24.85 8.10
N GLU A 372 12.56 -24.90 8.56
CA GLU A 372 12.99 -24.29 9.84
C GLU A 372 14.21 -23.38 9.59
N PRO A 373 14.01 -22.19 9.00
CA PRO A 373 15.11 -21.30 8.70
C PRO A 373 15.75 -20.76 9.98
N VAL A 374 17.08 -20.85 10.06
CA VAL A 374 17.84 -20.28 11.18
C VAL A 374 17.91 -18.76 11.01
N CYS A 375 17.39 -18.03 12.00
CA CYS A 375 17.49 -16.57 12.03
C CYS A 375 18.92 -16.12 12.37
N GLY A 376 19.53 -15.37 11.47
CA GLY A 376 20.77 -14.65 11.68
C GLY A 376 20.59 -13.34 12.46
N PRO A 377 21.62 -12.51 12.60
CA PRO A 377 21.51 -11.21 13.23
C PRO A 377 20.54 -10.31 12.46
N SER A 378 19.64 -9.63 13.19
CA SER A 378 18.69 -8.72 12.57
C SER A 378 19.36 -7.46 12.03
N PHE A 379 18.89 -6.96 10.87
CA PHE A 379 19.23 -5.61 10.43
C PHE A 379 18.38 -4.60 11.21
N GLU A 380 19.04 -3.59 11.79
CA GLU A 380 18.38 -2.53 12.53
C GLU A 380 18.60 -1.17 11.88
N ALA A 381 17.49 -0.48 11.54
CA ALA A 381 17.50 0.92 11.16
C ALA A 381 17.16 1.78 12.40
N PRO A 382 18.02 2.76 12.76
CA PRO A 382 17.79 3.62 13.92
C PRO A 382 16.58 4.54 13.72
N PHE A 383 16.15 5.22 14.79
CA PHE A 383 15.14 6.27 14.71
C PHE A 383 15.47 7.29 13.60
N GLY A 384 14.53 7.52 12.73
CA GLY A 384 14.64 8.37 11.55
C GLY A 384 13.78 9.62 11.61
N VAL A 385 14.30 10.71 11.04
CA VAL A 385 13.56 11.95 10.79
C VAL A 385 13.82 12.40 9.37
N ASP A 386 12.73 12.55 8.58
CA ASP A 386 12.76 13.18 7.26
C ASP A 386 12.17 14.60 7.38
N LEU A 387 13.03 15.59 7.31
CA LEU A 387 12.62 17.00 7.28
C LEU A 387 12.36 17.40 5.82
N ARG A 388 11.14 17.82 5.56
CA ARG A 388 10.66 18.26 4.24
C ARG A 388 10.30 19.73 4.28
N VAL A 389 10.61 20.44 3.19
CA VAL A 389 10.23 21.83 2.97
C VAL A 389 9.65 21.95 1.56
N ASN A 390 8.53 22.66 1.45
CA ASN A 390 7.95 23.00 0.16
C ASN A 390 7.70 24.49 0.07
N PHE A 391 7.85 25.01 -1.14
CA PHE A 391 7.62 26.41 -1.48
C PHE A 391 6.94 26.50 -2.84
N ASP A 392 5.83 27.24 -2.92
CA ASP A 392 5.13 27.52 -4.16
C ASP A 392 4.96 29.05 -4.33
N TRP A 393 5.30 29.56 -5.51
CA TRP A 393 5.11 30.95 -5.89
C TRP A 393 4.24 31.04 -7.13
N LYS A 394 3.01 31.55 -6.97
CA LYS A 394 2.09 31.86 -8.06
C LYS A 394 2.50 33.16 -8.73
N VAL A 395 3.32 33.05 -9.77
CA VAL A 395 3.81 34.19 -10.57
C VAL A 395 2.64 34.85 -11.32
N SER A 396 1.71 34.03 -11.81
CA SER A 396 0.47 34.47 -12.46
C SER A 396 -0.67 33.50 -12.16
N GLY A 397 -1.88 33.77 -12.65
CA GLY A 397 -3.02 32.84 -12.55
C GLY A 397 -2.79 31.50 -13.26
N ARG A 398 -1.79 31.42 -14.13
CA ARG A 398 -1.49 30.22 -14.94
C ARG A 398 -0.15 29.57 -14.63
N VAL A 399 0.77 30.29 -13.96
CA VAL A 399 2.15 29.83 -13.75
C VAL A 399 2.49 29.87 -12.27
N THR A 400 2.93 28.73 -11.75
CA THR A 400 3.47 28.57 -10.39
C THR A 400 4.87 27.99 -10.47
N LEU A 401 5.83 28.62 -9.83
CA LEU A 401 7.14 28.08 -9.56
C LEU A 401 7.10 27.32 -8.25
N PHE A 402 7.75 26.16 -8.17
CA PHE A 402 7.83 25.41 -6.95
C PHE A 402 9.25 24.93 -6.65
N ALA A 403 9.52 24.75 -5.36
CA ALA A 403 10.73 24.12 -4.84
C ALA A 403 10.37 23.19 -3.71
N GLU A 404 10.94 22.00 -3.70
CA GLU A 404 10.77 21.00 -2.65
C GLU A 404 12.14 20.51 -2.19
N GLY A 405 12.32 20.38 -0.88
CA GLY A 405 13.45 19.71 -0.25
C GLY A 405 12.97 18.54 0.58
N ARG A 406 13.66 17.41 0.49
CA ARG A 406 13.35 16.19 1.26
C ARG A 406 14.61 15.69 1.93
N ASN A 407 14.44 15.02 3.07
CA ASN A 407 15.50 14.48 3.90
C ASN A 407 16.60 15.52 4.19
N LEU A 408 16.22 16.77 4.51
CA LEU A 408 17.15 17.90 4.71
C LEU A 408 18.08 17.70 5.91
N VAL A 409 17.76 16.78 6.82
CA VAL A 409 18.63 16.36 7.92
C VAL A 409 19.73 15.41 7.44
N ASN A 410 19.64 14.96 6.19
CA ASN A 410 20.56 14.03 5.54
C ASN A 410 20.80 12.74 6.34
N ARG A 411 19.73 12.17 6.90
CA ARG A 411 19.77 10.90 7.62
C ARG A 411 19.62 9.74 6.64
N ARG A 412 20.27 8.61 6.94
CA ARG A 412 20.02 7.35 6.25
C ARG A 412 18.71 6.78 6.76
N LEU A 413 17.68 6.87 5.95
CA LEU A 413 16.37 6.28 6.18
C LEU A 413 16.32 4.98 5.38
N TYR A 414 15.66 3.96 5.91
CA TYR A 414 15.56 2.66 5.26
C TYR A 414 14.09 2.25 5.17
N GLU A 415 13.61 2.01 3.96
CA GLU A 415 12.31 1.38 3.74
C GLU A 415 12.44 -0.14 3.77
N TYR A 416 13.55 -0.64 3.23
CA TYR A 416 13.94 -2.06 3.25
C TYR A 416 15.35 -2.21 3.80
N PRO A 417 15.74 -3.39 4.35
CA PRO A 417 17.09 -3.62 4.86
C PRO A 417 18.11 -3.43 3.75
N TRP A 418 19.18 -2.69 4.05
CA TRP A 418 20.27 -2.28 3.15
C TRP A 418 19.90 -1.38 1.98
N TYR A 419 18.62 -0.98 1.82
CA TYR A 419 18.17 -0.03 0.81
C TYR A 419 17.90 1.34 1.44
N PRO A 420 18.95 2.19 1.57
CA PRO A 420 18.74 3.54 2.08
C PRO A 420 18.00 4.39 1.06
N GLU A 421 17.08 5.20 1.54
CA GLU A 421 16.48 6.27 0.74
C GLU A 421 17.54 7.32 0.36
N LEU A 422 17.19 8.15 -0.63
CA LEU A 422 18.04 9.26 -1.04
C LEU A 422 18.33 10.17 0.17
N GLY A 423 19.57 10.62 0.29
CA GLY A 423 19.97 11.67 1.21
C GLY A 423 19.25 12.98 0.92
N ALA A 424 19.76 14.10 1.46
CA ALA A 424 19.18 15.41 1.20
C ALA A 424 19.07 15.67 -0.31
N ASN A 425 17.84 15.93 -0.78
CA ASN A 425 17.57 16.16 -2.19
C ASN A 425 16.62 17.34 -2.39
N PHE A 426 16.70 17.96 -3.55
CA PHE A 426 15.93 19.14 -3.91
C PHE A 426 15.32 18.97 -5.29
N THR A 427 14.09 19.41 -5.45
CA THR A 427 13.38 19.47 -6.73
C THR A 427 12.88 20.87 -6.94
N VAL A 428 13.11 21.43 -8.13
CA VAL A 428 12.55 22.71 -8.55
C VAL A 428 11.83 22.53 -9.89
N GLY A 429 10.76 23.29 -10.09
CA GLY A 429 10.00 23.16 -11.33
C GLY A 429 8.95 24.24 -11.52
N VAL A 430 8.23 24.10 -12.63
CA VAL A 430 7.17 25.01 -13.07
C VAL A 430 5.90 24.21 -13.31
N LYS A 431 4.78 24.68 -12.72
CA LYS A 431 3.42 24.18 -13.02
C LYS A 431 2.76 25.23 -13.93
N ALA A 432 2.28 24.83 -15.11
CA ALA A 432 1.55 25.69 -16.03
C ALA A 432 0.14 25.12 -16.29
N ASN A 433 -0.89 25.95 -16.17
CA ASN A 433 -2.27 25.64 -16.49
C ASN A 433 -2.67 26.37 -17.79
N PHE A 434 -3.14 25.63 -18.76
CA PHE A 434 -3.51 26.10 -20.09
C PHE A 434 -5.02 26.27 -20.26
#